data_acd7c64cb174fc22e0729331f3c2c32c
#
_entry.id   acd7c64cb174fc22e0729331f3c2c32c
#
_cell.length_a   1.000
_cell.length_b   1.000
_cell.length_c   1.000
_cell.angle_alpha   90.00
_cell.angle_beta   90.00
_cell.angle_gamma   90.00
#
_symmetry.space_group_name_H-M   'P 1'
#
loop_
_entity.id
_entity.type
_entity.pdbx_description
1 polymer ?
#
loop_
_entity_poly.entity_id
_entity_poly.type
_entity_poly.pdbx_seq_one_letter_code
_entity_poly.pdbx_strand_id
1 'polypeptide(L)'
;MKKQSTSNVPVIFREIRKMEFRKEEFEICFHFHKDEKRQYQYTTTELDEINYTQLLNKYRSKHNLPFPEEIKGIREKYQLSAAKMSEILGLGVNSFRQYEAGEVPSTSIGKLIQMSADPIKFKELINLCDSIDEDTRSKIITRINDHVGSGEGDLQWIKIDDYFAGHIRPSEFTGYRKPNLERFAHMIIRFSEKLSPWKTQLNKLLFYADFLHYKRYATSISGCQYAAIQMGPVPKRFETVFDELATKDYFDVWYTQFQDGNYGEQFKARNDHPFDSTLFSEQELATMDQVIESLGKLKRPVLVEISHKEKGWIDNHESKGLIEYGYAFDLKAI
;
A
#
# COMPACT_ATOMS: atom_id res chain seq x y z
N MET A 1 -38.54 29.81 5.36
CA MET A 1 -38.04 28.73 4.44
C MET A 1 -36.54 28.96 4.24
N LYS A 2 -35.68 28.20 4.92
CA LYS A 2 -34.23 28.24 4.70
C LYS A 2 -33.94 27.30 3.52
N LYS A 3 -33.43 27.82 2.42
CA LYS A 3 -32.88 27.02 1.31
C LYS A 3 -31.68 26.26 1.84
N GLN A 4 -31.78 24.94 1.94
CA GLN A 4 -30.62 24.08 2.06
C GLN A 4 -29.79 24.26 0.79
N SER A 5 -28.58 24.79 0.94
CA SER A 5 -27.58 24.78 -0.12
C SER A 5 -27.10 23.33 -0.27
N THR A 6 -27.59 22.63 -1.27
CA THR A 6 -26.93 21.42 -1.74
C THR A 6 -25.54 21.83 -2.22
N SER A 7 -24.51 21.44 -1.48
CA SER A 7 -23.13 21.57 -1.93
C SER A 7 -22.97 20.71 -3.19
N ASN A 8 -23.01 21.33 -4.36
CA ASN A 8 -22.67 20.66 -5.59
C ASN A 8 -21.17 20.37 -5.57
N VAL A 9 -20.80 19.16 -5.13
CA VAL A 9 -19.42 18.70 -5.26
C VAL A 9 -19.14 18.61 -6.77
N PRO A 10 -18.10 19.29 -7.29
CA PRO A 10 -17.80 19.28 -8.70
C PRO A 10 -17.55 17.86 -9.19
N VAL A 11 -18.11 17.51 -10.35
CA VAL A 11 -17.91 16.18 -10.96
C VAL A 11 -16.46 16.06 -11.41
N ILE A 12 -15.84 14.92 -11.05
CA ILE A 12 -14.48 14.58 -11.50
C ILE A 12 -14.59 13.82 -12.82
N PHE A 13 -13.99 14.38 -13.86
CA PHE A 13 -13.79 13.76 -15.16
C PHE A 13 -12.43 13.09 -15.23
N ARG A 14 -12.30 12.08 -16.06
CA ARG A 14 -11.08 11.32 -16.26
C ARG A 14 -10.86 11.04 -17.73
N GLU A 15 -9.59 11.07 -18.13
CA GLU A 15 -9.16 10.65 -19.47
C GLU A 15 -7.74 10.11 -19.42
N ILE A 16 -7.37 9.23 -20.34
CA ILE A 16 -5.98 8.81 -20.48
C ILE A 16 -5.21 9.95 -21.14
N ARG A 17 -4.19 10.44 -20.47
CA ARG A 17 -3.33 11.54 -20.93
C ARG A 17 -1.87 11.16 -20.84
N LYS A 18 -1.08 11.52 -21.86
CA LYS A 18 0.36 11.45 -21.80
C LYS A 18 0.90 12.67 -21.05
N MET A 19 1.73 12.42 -20.05
CA MET A 19 2.44 13.45 -19.30
C MET A 19 3.93 13.17 -19.35
N GLU A 20 4.73 14.22 -19.44
CA GLU A 20 6.16 14.13 -19.50
C GLU A 20 6.78 14.30 -18.10
N PHE A 21 7.75 13.44 -17.77
CA PHE A 21 8.65 13.61 -16.64
C PHE A 21 10.06 13.23 -17.04
N ARG A 22 11.04 14.13 -16.83
CA ARG A 22 12.45 13.94 -17.18
C ARG A 22 12.66 13.48 -18.63
N LYS A 23 11.94 14.09 -19.57
CA LYS A 23 11.98 13.80 -21.03
C LYS A 23 11.43 12.42 -21.42
N GLU A 24 10.66 11.81 -20.57
CA GLU A 24 9.96 10.55 -20.85
C GLU A 24 8.45 10.73 -20.70
N GLU A 25 7.68 10.19 -21.64
CA GLU A 25 6.23 10.22 -21.61
C GLU A 25 5.66 9.00 -20.88
N PHE A 26 4.63 9.24 -20.07
CA PHE A 26 3.87 8.22 -19.36
C PHE A 26 2.37 8.48 -19.52
N GLU A 27 1.63 7.43 -19.81
CA GLU A 27 0.16 7.50 -19.80
C GLU A 27 -0.36 7.38 -18.38
N ILE A 28 -1.19 8.35 -17.96
CA ILE A 28 -1.87 8.33 -16.67
C ILE A 28 -3.38 8.50 -16.87
N CYS A 29 -4.17 8.07 -15.88
CA CYS A 29 -5.57 8.46 -15.78
C CYS A 29 -5.64 9.87 -15.18
N PHE A 30 -5.75 10.88 -16.05
CA PHE A 30 -5.73 12.29 -15.65
C PHE A 30 -7.10 12.71 -15.12
N HIS A 31 -7.12 13.27 -13.91
CA HIS A 31 -8.32 13.72 -13.21
C HIS A 31 -8.46 15.24 -13.30
N PHE A 32 -9.65 15.71 -13.62
CA PHE A 32 -9.95 17.13 -13.79
C PHE A 32 -11.43 17.44 -13.58
N HIS A 33 -11.75 18.71 -13.40
CA HIS A 33 -13.10 19.24 -13.43
C HIS A 33 -13.35 19.98 -14.72
N LYS A 34 -14.65 20.10 -15.13
CA LYS A 34 -15.09 20.93 -16.24
C LYS A 34 -15.98 22.05 -15.72
N ASP A 35 -15.70 23.28 -16.11
CA ASP A 35 -16.63 24.39 -16.00
C ASP A 35 -17.50 24.41 -17.26
N GLU A 36 -18.74 23.94 -17.14
CA GLU A 36 -19.68 23.85 -18.27
C GLU A 36 -20.05 25.24 -18.84
N LYS A 37 -20.03 26.30 -18.03
CA LYS A 37 -20.38 27.66 -18.46
C LYS A 37 -19.25 28.32 -19.26
N ARG A 38 -18.01 28.06 -18.85
CA ARG A 38 -16.82 28.67 -19.43
C ARG A 38 -16.06 27.75 -20.38
N GLN A 39 -16.51 26.49 -20.54
CA GLN A 39 -15.94 25.49 -21.45
C GLN A 39 -14.45 25.24 -21.26
N TYR A 40 -13.92 25.33 -20.01
CA TYR A 40 -12.53 25.00 -19.72
C TYR A 40 -12.39 23.87 -18.69
N GLN A 41 -11.26 23.17 -18.74
CA GLN A 41 -10.86 22.16 -17.78
C GLN A 41 -9.98 22.80 -16.69
N TYR A 42 -10.12 22.37 -15.45
CA TYR A 42 -9.29 22.79 -14.34
C TYR A 42 -9.05 21.64 -13.37
N THR A 43 -7.99 21.73 -12.60
CA THR A 43 -7.66 20.80 -11.52
C THR A 43 -7.73 21.50 -10.17
N THR A 44 -7.77 20.74 -9.09
CA THR A 44 -7.54 21.17 -7.72
C THR A 44 -6.22 20.60 -7.22
N THR A 45 -5.73 21.08 -6.08
CA THR A 45 -4.50 20.55 -5.47
C THR A 45 -4.59 19.03 -5.29
N GLU A 46 -5.73 18.52 -4.83
CA GLU A 46 -5.94 17.10 -4.60
C GLU A 46 -5.90 16.29 -5.91
N LEU A 47 -6.48 16.84 -7.00
CA LEU A 47 -6.43 16.16 -8.31
C LEU A 47 -5.03 16.23 -8.91
N ASP A 48 -4.32 17.33 -8.73
CA ASP A 48 -2.92 17.46 -9.15
C ASP A 48 -2.03 16.48 -8.40
N GLU A 49 -2.22 16.31 -7.09
CA GLU A 49 -1.49 15.30 -6.29
C GLU A 49 -1.72 13.88 -6.83
N ILE A 50 -2.97 13.49 -7.14
CA ILE A 50 -3.27 12.18 -7.72
C ILE A 50 -2.60 12.02 -9.09
N ASN A 51 -2.71 13.04 -9.96
CA ASN A 51 -2.14 13.01 -11.31
C ASN A 51 -0.61 12.91 -11.27
N TYR A 52 0.03 13.73 -10.45
CA TYR A 52 1.49 13.70 -10.27
C TYR A 52 1.97 12.40 -9.63
N THR A 53 1.29 11.91 -8.60
CA THR A 53 1.66 10.66 -7.94
C THR A 53 1.64 9.48 -8.92
N GLN A 54 0.62 9.39 -9.79
CA GLN A 54 0.59 8.37 -10.85
C GLN A 54 1.83 8.48 -11.78
N LEU A 55 2.14 9.68 -12.23
CA LEU A 55 3.28 9.94 -13.11
C LEU A 55 4.61 9.53 -12.46
N LEU A 56 4.84 10.00 -11.24
CA LEU A 56 6.08 9.73 -10.51
C LEU A 56 6.22 8.25 -10.14
N ASN A 57 5.13 7.59 -9.79
CA ASN A 57 5.13 6.15 -9.48
C ASN A 57 5.49 5.31 -10.71
N LYS A 58 4.93 5.64 -11.88
CA LYS A 58 5.29 4.97 -13.15
C LYS A 58 6.77 5.18 -13.50
N TYR A 59 7.29 6.38 -13.30
CA TYR A 59 8.71 6.66 -13.51
C TYR A 59 9.60 5.85 -12.56
N ARG A 60 9.30 5.83 -11.24
CA ARG A 60 10.06 5.02 -10.27
C ARG A 60 10.04 3.55 -10.62
N SER A 61 8.88 3.00 -10.93
CA SER A 61 8.73 1.59 -11.30
C SER A 61 9.55 1.24 -12.54
N LYS A 62 9.48 2.07 -13.60
CA LYS A 62 10.26 1.88 -14.84
C LYS A 62 11.76 1.89 -14.61
N HIS A 63 12.25 2.79 -13.74
CA HIS A 63 13.68 2.98 -13.48
C HIS A 63 14.21 2.23 -12.26
N ASN A 64 13.39 1.37 -11.64
CA ASN A 64 13.73 0.65 -10.40
C ASN A 64 14.25 1.57 -9.29
N LEU A 65 13.63 2.74 -9.13
CA LEU A 65 13.95 3.68 -8.06
C LEU A 65 13.18 3.36 -6.80
N PRO A 66 13.73 3.67 -5.61
CA PRO A 66 13.03 3.44 -4.36
C PRO A 66 11.84 4.38 -4.21
N PHE A 67 10.77 3.87 -3.62
CA PHE A 67 9.56 4.64 -3.31
C PHE A 67 9.72 5.36 -1.95
N PRO A 68 8.96 6.44 -1.68
CA PRO A 68 9.09 7.24 -0.46
C PRO A 68 9.07 6.41 0.83
N GLU A 69 8.16 5.43 0.92
CA GLU A 69 8.08 4.55 2.09
C GLU A 69 9.28 3.62 2.24
N GLU A 70 9.83 3.11 1.13
CA GLU A 70 11.06 2.31 1.17
C GLU A 70 12.23 3.16 1.67
N ILE A 71 12.34 4.42 1.21
CA ILE A 71 13.37 5.37 1.65
C ILE A 71 13.24 5.64 3.15
N LYS A 72 12.03 5.92 3.60
CA LYS A 72 11.72 6.14 5.03
C LYS A 72 12.03 4.89 5.87
N GLY A 73 11.61 3.70 5.41
CA GLY A 73 11.87 2.44 6.10
C GLY A 73 13.36 2.12 6.26
N ILE A 74 14.20 2.45 5.26
CA ILE A 74 15.65 2.31 5.36
C ILE A 74 16.21 3.19 6.49
N ARG A 75 15.77 4.44 6.60
CA ARG A 75 16.20 5.34 7.66
C ARG A 75 15.74 4.88 9.05
N GLU A 76 14.48 4.51 9.16
CA GLU A 76 13.87 4.06 10.42
C GLU A 76 14.50 2.78 10.94
N LYS A 77 14.87 1.86 10.05
CA LYS A 77 15.63 0.65 10.39
C LYS A 77 16.89 0.95 11.21
N TYR A 78 17.56 2.06 10.92
CA TYR A 78 18.78 2.46 11.64
C TYR A 78 18.54 3.54 12.69
N GLN A 79 17.28 3.90 12.96
CA GLN A 79 16.87 4.93 13.93
C GLN A 79 17.62 6.27 13.73
N LEU A 80 17.79 6.66 12.47
CA LEU A 80 18.50 7.90 12.10
C LEU A 80 17.52 9.01 11.69
N SER A 81 17.97 10.26 11.85
CA SER A 81 17.25 11.40 11.27
C SER A 81 17.49 11.50 9.75
N ALA A 82 16.56 12.11 9.02
CA ALA A 82 16.73 12.34 7.58
C ALA A 82 17.98 13.20 7.27
N ALA A 83 18.31 14.16 8.15
CA ALA A 83 19.53 14.97 8.03
C ALA A 83 20.79 14.10 8.18
N LYS A 84 20.81 13.17 9.15
CA LYS A 84 21.97 12.26 9.34
C LYS A 84 22.10 11.28 8.16
N MET A 85 20.99 10.80 7.60
CA MET A 85 21.06 10.00 6.36
C MET A 85 21.59 10.81 5.18
N SER A 86 21.18 12.09 5.03
CA SER A 86 21.75 12.98 4.00
C SER A 86 23.26 13.14 4.16
N GLU A 87 23.72 13.36 5.39
CA GLU A 87 25.15 13.51 5.71
C GLU A 87 25.95 12.26 5.36
N ILE A 88 25.52 11.08 5.82
CA ILE A 88 26.18 9.79 5.57
C ILE A 88 26.27 9.49 4.07
N LEU A 89 25.20 9.79 3.32
CA LEU A 89 25.14 9.50 1.89
C LEU A 89 25.76 10.63 1.03
N GLY A 90 26.37 11.66 1.63
CA GLY A 90 26.98 12.77 0.90
C GLY A 90 25.97 13.60 0.12
N LEU A 91 24.73 13.72 0.60
CA LEU A 91 23.65 14.46 -0.04
C LEU A 91 23.50 15.87 0.58
N GLY A 92 22.76 16.74 -0.10
CA GLY A 92 22.36 18.03 0.49
C GLY A 92 21.52 17.83 1.75
N VAL A 93 21.63 18.74 2.73
CA VAL A 93 21.06 18.63 4.09
C VAL A 93 19.59 18.19 4.15
N ASN A 94 18.76 18.62 3.21
CA ASN A 94 17.32 18.31 3.17
C ASN A 94 16.96 17.23 2.13
N SER A 95 17.92 16.75 1.34
CA SER A 95 17.64 15.87 0.19
C SER A 95 16.93 14.58 0.59
N PHE A 96 17.37 13.93 1.67
CA PHE A 96 16.76 12.68 2.11
C PHE A 96 15.30 12.89 2.53
N ARG A 97 15.02 14.00 3.25
CA ARG A 97 13.64 14.38 3.61
C ARG A 97 12.76 14.66 2.39
N GLN A 98 13.31 15.31 1.35
CA GLN A 98 12.60 15.56 0.10
C GLN A 98 12.24 14.25 -0.62
N TYR A 99 13.14 13.27 -0.62
CA TYR A 99 12.87 11.96 -1.20
C TYR A 99 11.81 11.18 -0.41
N GLU A 100 11.83 11.26 0.93
CA GLU A 100 10.75 10.72 1.79
C GLU A 100 9.41 11.43 1.53
N ALA A 101 9.43 12.70 1.18
CA ALA A 101 8.25 13.50 0.85
C ALA A 101 7.76 13.31 -0.60
N GLY A 102 8.43 12.48 -1.41
CA GLY A 102 7.97 12.14 -2.76
C GLY A 102 8.78 12.72 -3.90
N GLU A 103 9.86 13.48 -3.65
CA GLU A 103 10.78 13.85 -4.73
C GLU A 103 11.47 12.59 -5.28
N VAL A 104 11.65 12.56 -6.60
CA VAL A 104 12.28 11.41 -7.27
C VAL A 104 13.80 11.58 -7.30
N PRO A 105 14.58 10.70 -6.65
CA PRO A 105 16.04 10.76 -6.71
C PRO A 105 16.55 10.54 -8.13
N SER A 106 17.78 10.97 -8.41
CA SER A 106 18.49 10.52 -9.62
C SER A 106 18.75 9.01 -9.54
N THR A 107 19.03 8.38 -10.68
CA THR A 107 19.32 6.94 -10.71
C THR A 107 20.50 6.56 -9.81
N SER A 108 21.55 7.40 -9.76
CA SER A 108 22.72 7.18 -8.91
C SER A 108 22.38 7.28 -7.43
N ILE A 109 21.65 8.32 -7.04
CA ILE A 109 21.21 8.51 -5.65
C ILE A 109 20.21 7.40 -5.26
N GLY A 110 19.27 7.02 -6.13
CA GLY A 110 18.34 5.93 -5.87
C GLY A 110 19.05 4.60 -5.58
N LYS A 111 20.08 4.28 -6.37
CA LYS A 111 20.92 3.09 -6.12
C LYS A 111 21.68 3.19 -4.80
N LEU A 112 22.21 4.35 -4.46
CA LEU A 112 22.92 4.58 -3.19
C LEU A 112 21.99 4.39 -2.00
N ILE A 113 20.76 4.92 -2.07
CA ILE A 113 19.72 4.70 -1.05
C ILE A 113 19.36 3.21 -0.95
N GLN A 114 19.17 2.51 -2.06
CA GLN A 114 18.88 1.07 -2.06
C GLN A 114 20.04 0.24 -1.48
N MET A 115 21.30 0.61 -1.75
CA MET A 115 22.46 -0.04 -1.15
C MET A 115 22.50 0.14 0.36
N SER A 116 22.07 1.27 0.88
CA SER A 116 22.04 1.53 2.33
C SER A 116 21.00 0.69 3.08
N ALA A 117 20.09 -0.02 2.38
CA ALA A 117 19.20 -0.99 2.99
C ALA A 117 19.93 -2.23 3.55
N ASP A 118 21.09 -2.57 2.96
CA ASP A 118 21.98 -3.63 3.42
C ASP A 118 22.87 -3.11 4.57
N PRO A 119 22.79 -3.69 5.79
CA PRO A 119 23.56 -3.22 6.94
C PRO A 119 25.08 -3.24 6.73
N ILE A 120 25.60 -4.20 5.96
CA ILE A 120 27.06 -4.31 5.71
C ILE A 120 27.50 -3.15 4.82
N LYS A 121 26.79 -2.93 3.71
CA LYS A 121 27.08 -1.82 2.79
C LYS A 121 26.88 -0.46 3.44
N PHE A 122 25.89 -0.35 4.32
CA PHE A 122 25.64 0.90 5.05
C PHE A 122 26.77 1.23 6.02
N LYS A 123 27.35 0.24 6.71
CA LYS A 123 28.57 0.43 7.54
C LYS A 123 29.76 0.93 6.70
N GLU A 124 29.92 0.41 5.50
CA GLU A 124 30.98 0.89 4.59
C GLU A 124 30.76 2.36 4.23
N LEU A 125 29.53 2.77 3.93
CA LEU A 125 29.18 4.17 3.64
C LEU A 125 29.44 5.09 4.85
N ILE A 126 29.11 4.64 6.08
CA ILE A 126 29.39 5.37 7.31
C ILE A 126 30.90 5.55 7.49
N ASN A 127 31.72 4.53 7.21
CA ASN A 127 33.17 4.61 7.32
C ASN A 127 33.81 5.54 6.29
N LEU A 128 33.18 5.72 5.14
CA LEU A 128 33.60 6.66 4.09
C LEU A 128 33.17 8.11 4.37
N CYS A 129 32.33 8.34 5.37
CA CYS A 129 31.80 9.67 5.68
C CYS A 129 32.77 10.44 6.61
N ASP A 130 33.50 11.39 6.06
CA ASP A 130 34.51 12.17 6.82
C ASP A 130 33.89 13.22 7.75
N SER A 131 32.62 13.60 7.53
CA SER A 131 31.95 14.65 8.34
C SER A 131 31.46 14.17 9.70
N ILE A 132 31.44 12.85 9.95
CA ILE A 132 30.97 12.26 11.20
C ILE A 132 32.14 12.01 12.14
N ASP A 133 32.06 12.54 13.37
CA ASP A 133 33.05 12.25 14.41
C ASP A 133 33.02 10.77 14.82
N GLU A 134 34.15 10.30 15.40
CA GLU A 134 34.36 8.88 15.72
C GLU A 134 33.38 8.35 16.79
N ASP A 135 32.97 9.19 17.75
CA ASP A 135 32.01 8.81 18.78
C ASP A 135 30.61 8.57 18.18
N THR A 136 30.16 9.47 17.29
CA THR A 136 28.91 9.31 16.53
C THR A 136 28.95 8.09 15.62
N ARG A 137 30.09 7.90 14.90
CA ARG A 137 30.32 6.73 14.04
C ARG A 137 30.16 5.42 14.82
N SER A 138 30.88 5.30 15.92
CA SER A 138 30.83 4.11 16.78
C SER A 138 29.42 3.83 17.31
N LYS A 139 28.69 4.85 17.75
CA LYS A 139 27.30 4.71 18.21
C LYS A 139 26.36 4.20 17.12
N ILE A 140 26.49 4.70 15.90
CA ILE A 140 25.65 4.24 14.79
C ILE A 140 25.99 2.79 14.43
N ILE A 141 27.27 2.46 14.32
CA ILE A 141 27.72 1.09 13.99
C ILE A 141 27.26 0.09 15.06
N THR A 142 27.35 0.44 16.36
CA THR A 142 26.84 -0.39 17.45
C THR A 142 25.34 -0.67 17.28
N ARG A 143 24.50 0.35 17.05
CA ARG A 143 23.06 0.16 16.80
C ARG A 143 22.79 -0.77 15.62
N ILE A 144 23.56 -0.63 14.52
CA ILE A 144 23.42 -1.51 13.36
C ILE A 144 23.78 -2.96 13.74
N ASN A 145 24.82 -3.18 14.53
CA ASN A 145 25.23 -4.51 14.99
C ASN A 145 24.16 -5.13 15.90
N ASP A 146 23.62 -4.36 16.84
CA ASP A 146 22.55 -4.81 17.73
C ASP A 146 21.30 -5.20 16.94
N HIS A 147 20.96 -4.41 15.93
CA HIS A 147 19.81 -4.70 15.07
C HIS A 147 20.03 -5.95 14.20
N VAL A 148 21.25 -6.17 13.70
CA VAL A 148 21.61 -7.38 12.93
C VAL A 148 21.70 -8.60 13.86
N GLY A 149 22.21 -8.43 15.10
CA GLY A 149 22.34 -9.51 16.10
C GLY A 149 21.00 -9.94 16.71
N SER A 150 20.02 -9.03 16.79
CA SER A 150 18.65 -9.36 17.22
C SER A 150 17.79 -10.01 16.12
N GLY A 151 18.36 -10.22 14.93
CA GLY A 151 17.70 -10.76 13.76
C GLY A 151 17.53 -12.28 13.72
N GLU A 152 17.48 -12.98 14.89
CA GLU A 152 16.76 -14.25 15.00
C GLU A 152 15.23 -13.96 15.04
N GLY A 153 14.74 -13.26 14.03
CA GLY A 153 13.32 -13.21 13.79
C GLY A 153 12.79 -14.64 13.63
N ASP A 154 11.58 -14.89 14.12
CA ASP A 154 10.90 -16.16 13.91
C ASP A 154 11.09 -16.61 12.44
N LEU A 155 11.86 -17.67 12.22
CA LEU A 155 12.18 -18.21 10.90
C LEU A 155 10.91 -18.50 10.08
N GLN A 156 9.80 -18.79 10.76
CA GLN A 156 8.51 -19.03 10.15
C GLN A 156 7.88 -17.70 9.67
N TRP A 157 8.05 -16.60 10.44
CA TRP A 157 7.61 -15.27 10.00
C TRP A 157 8.39 -14.81 8.75
N ILE A 158 9.69 -15.00 8.73
CA ILE A 158 10.54 -14.67 7.59
C ILE A 158 10.09 -15.45 6.35
N LYS A 159 9.74 -16.74 6.49
CA LYS A 159 9.25 -17.56 5.37
C LYS A 159 7.90 -17.09 4.84
N ILE A 160 6.95 -16.73 5.71
CA ILE A 160 5.63 -16.27 5.26
C ILE A 160 5.69 -14.86 4.68
N ASP A 161 6.51 -13.98 5.24
CA ASP A 161 6.73 -12.65 4.66
C ASP A 161 7.39 -12.76 3.28
N ASP A 162 8.40 -13.61 3.13
CA ASP A 162 9.02 -13.89 1.83
C ASP A 162 8.02 -14.53 0.83
N TYR A 163 7.14 -15.40 1.30
CA TYR A 163 6.07 -15.97 0.49
C TYR A 163 5.04 -14.93 0.06
N PHE A 164 4.69 -13.98 0.92
CA PHE A 164 3.73 -12.91 0.66
C PHE A 164 4.34 -11.78 -0.19
N ALA A 165 5.46 -11.23 0.27
CA ALA A 165 6.13 -10.08 -0.31
C ALA A 165 7.27 -10.46 -1.27
N GLY A 166 8.14 -11.37 -0.85
CA GLY A 166 9.29 -11.87 -1.60
C GLY A 166 10.08 -10.80 -2.34
N HIS A 167 10.35 -11.08 -3.61
CA HIS A 167 11.02 -10.15 -4.52
C HIS A 167 10.03 -9.25 -5.30
N ILE A 168 8.76 -9.17 -4.85
CA ILE A 168 7.75 -8.33 -5.50
C ILE A 168 8.15 -6.87 -5.32
N ARG A 169 8.31 -6.18 -6.45
CA ARG A 169 8.60 -4.74 -6.47
C ARG A 169 7.31 -3.93 -6.61
N PRO A 170 7.30 -2.70 -6.09
CA PRO A 170 6.21 -1.78 -6.33
C PRO A 170 5.93 -1.61 -7.83
N SER A 171 4.69 -1.86 -8.24
CA SER A 171 4.23 -1.83 -9.62
C SER A 171 2.73 -1.52 -9.69
N GLU A 172 2.18 -1.47 -10.89
CA GLU A 172 0.74 -1.35 -11.15
C GLU A 172 -0.09 -2.46 -10.49
N PHE A 173 0.50 -3.64 -10.22
CA PHE A 173 -0.18 -4.76 -9.56
C PHE A 173 -0.09 -4.73 -8.03
N THR A 174 0.69 -3.82 -7.46
CA THR A 174 0.84 -3.65 -6.00
C THR A 174 0.33 -2.28 -5.53
N GLY A 175 -0.27 -1.49 -6.44
CA GLY A 175 -0.62 -0.11 -6.17
C GLY A 175 0.59 0.74 -5.80
N TYR A 176 1.73 0.46 -6.42
CA TYR A 176 3.01 1.14 -6.24
C TYR A 176 3.54 1.18 -4.80
N ARG A 177 3.17 0.18 -4.01
CA ARG A 177 3.69 -0.06 -2.66
C ARG A 177 4.36 -1.43 -2.60
N LYS A 178 5.44 -1.55 -1.83
CA LYS A 178 6.02 -2.85 -1.52
C LYS A 178 5.03 -3.64 -0.65
N PRO A 179 4.69 -4.89 -0.98
CA PRO A 179 3.85 -5.71 -0.12
C PRO A 179 4.42 -5.79 1.30
N ASN A 180 3.55 -5.61 2.29
CA ASN A 180 3.91 -5.63 3.70
C ASN A 180 2.93 -6.54 4.46
N LEU A 181 3.43 -7.68 4.93
CA LEU A 181 2.63 -8.70 5.58
C LEU A 181 2.04 -8.22 6.91
N GLU A 182 2.79 -7.43 7.68
CA GLU A 182 2.34 -6.89 8.97
C GLU A 182 1.14 -5.96 8.79
N ARG A 183 1.24 -5.03 7.84
CA ARG A 183 0.12 -4.14 7.50
C ARG A 183 -1.09 -4.93 7.00
N PHE A 184 -0.86 -5.93 6.16
CA PHE A 184 -1.92 -6.80 5.65
C PHE A 184 -2.62 -7.57 6.77
N ALA A 185 -1.86 -8.12 7.73
CA ALA A 185 -2.39 -8.80 8.91
C ALA A 185 -3.24 -7.84 9.76
N HIS A 186 -2.74 -6.62 10.02
CA HIS A 186 -3.49 -5.62 10.79
C HIS A 186 -4.73 -5.10 10.07
N MET A 187 -4.78 -5.08 8.74
CA MET A 187 -6.03 -4.82 8.01
C MET A 187 -7.07 -5.93 8.29
N ILE A 188 -6.64 -7.21 8.34
CA ILE A 188 -7.52 -8.34 8.70
C ILE A 188 -8.02 -8.18 10.13
N ILE A 189 -7.14 -7.85 11.09
CA ILE A 189 -7.51 -7.62 12.49
C ILE A 189 -8.54 -6.49 12.58
N ARG A 190 -8.32 -5.35 11.90
CA ARG A 190 -9.27 -4.22 11.89
C ARG A 190 -10.66 -4.63 11.43
N PHE A 191 -10.75 -5.37 10.32
CA PHE A 191 -12.04 -5.87 9.83
C PHE A 191 -12.65 -6.91 10.77
N SER A 192 -11.82 -7.75 11.39
CA SER A 192 -12.27 -8.78 12.35
C SER A 192 -12.82 -8.17 13.63
N GLU A 193 -12.18 -7.13 14.17
CA GLU A 193 -12.68 -6.37 15.33
C GLU A 193 -14.05 -5.71 15.07
N LYS A 194 -14.22 -5.13 13.89
CA LYS A 194 -15.42 -4.36 13.56
C LYS A 194 -16.60 -5.18 13.07
N LEU A 195 -16.34 -6.30 12.39
CA LEU A 195 -17.37 -7.01 11.63
C LEU A 195 -17.42 -8.51 11.88
N SER A 196 -16.33 -9.13 12.37
CA SER A 196 -16.19 -10.59 12.41
C SER A 196 -16.58 -11.24 11.06
N PRO A 197 -15.92 -10.87 9.96
CA PRO A 197 -16.37 -11.20 8.61
C PRO A 197 -16.20 -12.70 8.28
N TRP A 198 -17.02 -13.20 7.36
CA TRP A 198 -16.77 -14.48 6.71
C TRP A 198 -15.65 -14.34 5.66
N LYS A 199 -14.93 -15.41 5.37
CA LYS A 199 -13.78 -15.45 4.42
C LYS A 199 -14.05 -14.72 3.09
N THR A 200 -15.19 -14.98 2.45
CA THR A 200 -15.55 -14.30 1.21
C THR A 200 -15.74 -12.79 1.42
N GLN A 201 -16.36 -12.38 2.52
CA GLN A 201 -16.55 -10.98 2.87
C GLN A 201 -15.21 -10.31 3.15
N LEU A 202 -14.34 -10.91 3.96
CA LEU A 202 -13.02 -10.39 4.27
C LEU A 202 -12.19 -10.11 3.00
N ASN A 203 -12.18 -11.06 2.07
CA ASN A 203 -11.48 -10.89 0.79
C ASN A 203 -11.97 -9.66 0.01
N LYS A 204 -13.28 -9.36 0.04
CA LYS A 204 -13.83 -8.18 -0.63
C LYS A 204 -13.50 -6.90 0.12
N LEU A 205 -13.55 -6.90 1.46
CA LEU A 205 -13.19 -5.74 2.26
C LEU A 205 -11.71 -5.34 2.04
N LEU A 206 -10.81 -6.32 2.00
CA LEU A 206 -9.39 -6.11 1.70
C LEU A 206 -9.21 -5.52 0.30
N PHE A 207 -9.85 -6.09 -0.73
CA PHE A 207 -9.80 -5.58 -2.09
C PHE A 207 -10.30 -4.13 -2.17
N TYR A 208 -11.48 -3.85 -1.63
CA TYR A 208 -12.04 -2.51 -1.71
C TYR A 208 -11.25 -1.48 -0.90
N ALA A 209 -10.64 -1.86 0.23
CA ALA A 209 -9.80 -0.96 1.00
C ALA A 209 -8.55 -0.51 0.22
N ASP A 210 -7.82 -1.47 -0.35
CA ASP A 210 -6.64 -1.18 -1.15
C ASP A 210 -6.98 -0.38 -2.41
N PHE A 211 -8.03 -0.79 -3.14
CA PHE A 211 -8.42 -0.13 -4.38
C PHE A 211 -9.07 1.25 -4.15
N LEU A 212 -9.86 1.44 -3.09
CA LEU A 212 -10.39 2.76 -2.74
C LEU A 212 -9.27 3.73 -2.34
N HIS A 213 -8.29 3.24 -1.59
CA HIS A 213 -7.13 4.07 -1.24
C HIS A 213 -6.35 4.46 -2.49
N TYR A 214 -6.12 3.51 -3.40
CA TYR A 214 -5.47 3.81 -4.68
C TYR A 214 -6.26 4.82 -5.52
N LYS A 215 -7.58 4.70 -5.58
CA LYS A 215 -8.46 5.65 -6.28
C LYS A 215 -8.27 7.09 -5.81
N ARG A 216 -7.91 7.28 -4.53
CA ARG A 216 -7.77 8.59 -3.89
C ARG A 216 -6.34 9.14 -3.88
N TYR A 217 -5.38 8.25 -3.74
CA TYR A 217 -4.00 8.64 -3.45
C TYR A 217 -2.98 8.03 -4.41
N ALA A 218 -3.42 7.27 -5.42
CA ALA A 218 -2.58 6.53 -6.38
C ALA A 218 -1.54 5.60 -5.72
N THR A 219 -1.83 5.13 -4.49
CA THR A 219 -1.07 4.12 -3.75
C THR A 219 -2.03 3.19 -3.01
N SER A 220 -1.67 1.92 -2.84
CA SER A 220 -2.44 0.96 -2.03
C SER A 220 -2.15 1.09 -0.53
N ILE A 221 -2.90 0.38 0.33
CA ILE A 221 -2.61 0.30 1.77
C ILE A 221 -1.58 -0.80 2.05
N SER A 222 -1.80 -2.02 1.55
CA SER A 222 -0.99 -3.20 1.88
C SER A 222 0.12 -3.52 0.89
N GLY A 223 0.02 -3.05 -0.35
CA GLY A 223 0.87 -3.49 -1.46
C GLY A 223 0.49 -4.87 -2.01
N CYS A 224 -0.58 -5.48 -1.53
CA CYS A 224 -1.00 -6.81 -1.95
C CYS A 224 -1.40 -6.87 -3.43
N GLN A 225 -1.05 -7.97 -4.10
CA GLN A 225 -1.55 -8.27 -5.43
C GLN A 225 -2.93 -8.94 -5.32
N TYR A 226 -3.85 -8.59 -6.23
CA TYR A 226 -5.18 -9.19 -6.28
C TYR A 226 -5.41 -9.97 -7.57
N ALA A 227 -6.08 -11.13 -7.46
CA ALA A 227 -6.43 -11.98 -8.58
C ALA A 227 -7.95 -12.06 -8.77
N ALA A 228 -8.39 -12.14 -10.03
CA ALA A 228 -9.79 -12.26 -10.41
C ALA A 228 -10.20 -13.72 -10.45
N ILE A 229 -10.66 -14.29 -9.32
CA ILE A 229 -11.15 -15.68 -9.27
C ILE A 229 -12.68 -15.75 -9.43
N GLN A 230 -13.22 -16.97 -9.49
CA GLN A 230 -14.67 -17.20 -9.71
C GLN A 230 -15.57 -16.46 -8.70
N MET A 231 -15.17 -16.34 -7.44
CA MET A 231 -15.95 -15.66 -6.38
C MET A 231 -15.62 -14.16 -6.27
N GLY A 232 -15.03 -13.57 -7.30
CA GLY A 232 -14.65 -12.15 -7.35
C GLY A 232 -13.18 -11.92 -6.95
N PRO A 233 -12.70 -10.67 -6.90
CA PRO A 233 -11.32 -10.35 -6.57
C PRO A 233 -10.93 -10.80 -5.16
N VAL A 234 -9.73 -11.36 -5.03
CA VAL A 234 -9.14 -11.83 -3.76
C VAL A 234 -7.65 -11.49 -3.71
N PRO A 235 -7.06 -11.31 -2.52
CA PRO A 235 -5.62 -11.20 -2.38
C PRO A 235 -4.94 -12.46 -2.93
N LYS A 236 -3.84 -12.28 -3.65
CA LYS A 236 -3.07 -13.42 -4.16
C LYS A 236 -2.54 -14.25 -3.00
N ARG A 237 -2.65 -15.58 -3.10
CA ARG A 237 -2.20 -16.52 -2.05
C ARG A 237 -2.93 -16.37 -0.70
N PHE A 238 -4.10 -15.78 -0.67
CA PHE A 238 -4.83 -15.47 0.58
C PHE A 238 -5.05 -16.69 1.48
N GLU A 239 -5.30 -17.87 0.94
CA GLU A 239 -5.56 -19.07 1.74
C GLU A 239 -4.36 -19.41 2.63
N THR A 240 -3.19 -19.61 2.03
CA THR A 240 -1.96 -19.89 2.79
C THR A 240 -1.61 -18.76 3.76
N VAL A 241 -1.75 -17.50 3.33
CA VAL A 241 -1.44 -16.35 4.19
C VAL A 241 -2.37 -16.27 5.39
N PHE A 242 -3.68 -16.50 5.19
CA PHE A 242 -4.65 -16.49 6.28
C PHE A 242 -4.40 -17.63 7.29
N ASP A 243 -4.12 -18.84 6.79
CA ASP A 243 -3.83 -20.00 7.65
C ASP A 243 -2.57 -19.79 8.48
N GLU A 244 -1.51 -19.26 7.89
CA GLU A 244 -0.26 -18.98 8.60
C GLU A 244 -0.41 -17.86 9.63
N LEU A 245 -1.12 -16.78 9.30
CA LEU A 245 -1.39 -15.70 10.25
C LEU A 245 -2.28 -16.17 11.43
N ALA A 246 -3.28 -17.03 11.16
CA ALA A 246 -4.09 -17.63 12.21
C ALA A 246 -3.26 -18.56 13.11
N THR A 247 -2.36 -19.36 12.52
CA THR A 247 -1.42 -20.24 13.28
C THR A 247 -0.48 -19.44 14.18
N LYS A 248 -0.19 -18.18 13.82
CA LYS A 248 0.63 -17.24 14.60
C LYS A 248 -0.19 -16.34 15.53
N ASP A 249 -1.43 -16.70 15.79
CA ASP A 249 -2.31 -16.02 16.73
C ASP A 249 -2.64 -14.55 16.42
N TYR A 250 -2.55 -14.11 15.14
CA TYR A 250 -2.99 -12.77 14.75
C TYR A 250 -4.51 -12.59 14.87
N PHE A 251 -5.28 -13.65 14.61
CA PHE A 251 -6.73 -13.73 14.71
C PHE A 251 -7.17 -15.18 14.81
N ASP A 252 -8.41 -15.41 15.27
CA ASP A 252 -9.03 -16.74 15.28
C ASP A 252 -9.84 -16.97 14.03
N VAL A 253 -9.87 -18.23 13.53
CA VAL A 253 -10.78 -18.67 12.48
C VAL A 253 -11.76 -19.68 13.05
N TRP A 254 -13.04 -19.32 13.05
CA TRP A 254 -14.12 -20.18 13.52
C TRP A 254 -14.81 -20.87 12.36
N TYR A 255 -14.88 -22.20 12.41
CA TYR A 255 -15.53 -23.02 11.40
C TYR A 255 -16.98 -23.28 11.78
N THR A 256 -17.90 -23.02 10.85
CA THR A 256 -19.33 -23.27 11.03
C THR A 256 -19.83 -24.14 9.88
N GLN A 257 -20.45 -25.27 10.21
CA GLN A 257 -21.13 -26.09 9.21
C GLN A 257 -22.54 -25.54 8.98
N PHE A 258 -22.88 -25.28 7.71
CA PHE A 258 -24.21 -24.84 7.32
C PHE A 258 -25.13 -26.05 7.02
N GLN A 259 -26.44 -25.79 6.96
CA GLN A 259 -27.46 -26.82 6.73
C GLN A 259 -27.31 -27.55 5.38
N ASP A 260 -26.68 -26.89 4.39
CA ASP A 260 -26.37 -27.46 3.08
C ASP A 260 -25.10 -28.31 3.04
N GLY A 261 -24.47 -28.56 4.21
CA GLY A 261 -23.25 -29.34 4.36
C GLY A 261 -21.95 -28.58 4.08
N ASN A 262 -22.02 -27.34 3.60
CA ASN A 262 -20.85 -26.48 3.38
C ASN A 262 -20.31 -25.96 4.70
N TYR A 263 -19.01 -25.61 4.72
CA TYR A 263 -18.36 -24.96 5.84
C TYR A 263 -18.09 -23.49 5.53
N GLY A 264 -18.31 -22.63 6.54
CA GLY A 264 -17.88 -21.24 6.51
C GLY A 264 -16.74 -21.00 7.49
N GLU A 265 -15.84 -20.11 7.11
CA GLU A 265 -14.74 -19.64 7.94
C GLU A 265 -15.04 -18.20 8.34
N GLN A 266 -15.16 -17.94 9.64
CA GLN A 266 -15.42 -16.62 10.21
C GLN A 266 -14.19 -16.13 10.97
N PHE A 267 -13.73 -14.94 10.66
CA PHE A 267 -12.54 -14.32 11.24
C PHE A 267 -12.93 -13.52 12.48
N LYS A 268 -12.23 -13.76 13.57
CA LYS A 268 -12.45 -13.12 14.87
C LYS A 268 -11.18 -12.46 15.37
N ALA A 269 -11.29 -11.23 15.84
CA ALA A 269 -10.19 -10.57 16.50
C ALA A 269 -9.89 -11.23 17.85
N ARG A 270 -8.62 -11.19 18.24
CA ARG A 270 -8.11 -11.67 19.53
C ARG A 270 -7.80 -10.48 20.43
N ASN A 271 -8.03 -10.63 21.74
CA ASN A 271 -7.75 -9.57 22.71
C ASN A 271 -6.26 -9.40 22.99
N ASP A 272 -5.49 -10.47 22.81
CA ASP A 272 -4.02 -10.51 23.02
C ASP A 272 -3.23 -10.02 21.79
N HIS A 273 -3.90 -9.83 20.65
CA HIS A 273 -3.30 -9.28 19.44
C HIS A 273 -4.20 -8.16 18.86
N PRO A 274 -4.26 -6.98 19.53
CA PRO A 274 -5.14 -5.89 19.12
C PRO A 274 -4.63 -5.20 17.84
N PHE A 275 -5.54 -4.50 17.16
CA PHE A 275 -5.19 -3.69 16.00
C PHE A 275 -4.19 -2.58 16.35
N ASP A 276 -3.07 -2.53 15.63
CA ASP A 276 -2.09 -1.46 15.73
C ASP A 276 -2.34 -0.38 14.68
N SER A 277 -2.93 0.73 15.12
CA SER A 277 -3.22 1.88 14.24
C SER A 277 -1.96 2.66 13.84
N THR A 278 -0.83 2.49 14.53
CA THR A 278 0.41 3.24 14.25
C THR A 278 1.07 2.81 12.94
N LEU A 279 0.69 1.65 12.42
CA LEU A 279 1.12 1.13 11.12
C LEU A 279 0.50 1.90 9.94
N PHE A 280 -0.52 2.72 10.17
CA PHE A 280 -1.34 3.34 9.13
C PHE A 280 -1.40 4.85 9.27
N SER A 281 -1.50 5.55 8.14
CA SER A 281 -1.80 6.97 8.13
C SER A 281 -3.28 7.23 8.45
N GLU A 282 -3.63 8.47 8.82
CA GLU A 282 -5.03 8.88 9.02
C GLU A 282 -5.90 8.62 7.76
N GLN A 283 -5.34 8.83 6.57
CA GLN A 283 -6.02 8.60 5.29
C GLN A 283 -6.32 7.12 5.05
N GLU A 284 -5.40 6.23 5.41
CA GLU A 284 -5.57 4.78 5.30
C GLU A 284 -6.61 4.27 6.30
N LEU A 285 -6.57 4.77 7.55
CA LEU A 285 -7.58 4.47 8.56
C LEU A 285 -8.97 4.91 8.11
N ALA A 286 -9.11 6.15 7.63
CA ALA A 286 -10.36 6.68 7.11
C ALA A 286 -10.89 5.87 5.91
N THR A 287 -9.98 5.36 5.06
CA THR A 287 -10.37 4.51 3.92
C THR A 287 -10.91 3.16 4.38
N MET A 288 -10.25 2.50 5.35
CA MET A 288 -10.72 1.25 5.91
C MET A 288 -12.09 1.43 6.61
N ASP A 289 -12.26 2.51 7.37
CA ASP A 289 -13.52 2.81 8.05
C ASP A 289 -14.66 3.06 7.07
N GLN A 290 -14.41 3.77 5.96
CA GLN A 290 -15.42 3.92 4.92
C GLN A 290 -15.82 2.59 4.28
N VAL A 291 -14.88 1.67 4.04
CA VAL A 291 -15.19 0.33 3.53
C VAL A 291 -16.04 -0.45 4.53
N ILE A 292 -15.73 -0.36 5.83
CA ILE A 292 -16.54 -0.97 6.90
C ILE A 292 -17.98 -0.43 6.88
N GLU A 293 -18.13 0.89 6.79
CA GLU A 293 -19.45 1.55 6.79
C GLU A 293 -20.28 1.20 5.56
N SER A 294 -19.65 1.22 4.39
CA SER A 294 -20.34 1.04 3.10
C SER A 294 -20.66 -0.42 2.78
N LEU A 295 -19.72 -1.34 3.08
CA LEU A 295 -19.78 -2.73 2.63
C LEU A 295 -19.90 -3.75 3.78
N GLY A 296 -19.52 -3.37 5.00
CA GLY A 296 -19.42 -4.30 6.12
C GLY A 296 -20.72 -4.99 6.53
N LYS A 297 -21.89 -4.37 6.28
CA LYS A 297 -23.20 -4.93 6.59
C LYS A 297 -23.84 -5.70 5.44
N LEU A 298 -23.20 -5.70 4.26
CA LEU A 298 -23.72 -6.39 3.09
C LEU A 298 -23.56 -7.90 3.22
N LYS A 299 -24.59 -8.64 2.83
CA LYS A 299 -24.56 -10.11 2.80
C LYS A 299 -23.65 -10.60 1.67
N ARG A 300 -23.06 -11.81 1.86
CA ARG A 300 -22.15 -12.45 0.88
C ARG A 300 -22.67 -12.42 -0.57
N PRO A 301 -23.93 -12.79 -0.89
CA PRO A 301 -24.38 -12.78 -2.30
C PRO A 301 -24.32 -11.38 -2.93
N VAL A 302 -24.68 -10.34 -2.17
CA VAL A 302 -24.63 -8.95 -2.63
C VAL A 302 -23.21 -8.51 -2.88
N LEU A 303 -22.28 -8.81 -1.94
CA LEU A 303 -20.85 -8.48 -2.09
C LEU A 303 -20.22 -9.17 -3.30
N VAL A 304 -20.56 -10.42 -3.55
CA VAL A 304 -20.11 -11.15 -4.75
C VAL A 304 -20.65 -10.49 -6.01
N GLU A 305 -21.96 -10.20 -6.05
CA GLU A 305 -22.61 -9.57 -7.20
C GLU A 305 -21.99 -8.21 -7.53
N ILE A 306 -21.78 -7.32 -6.55
CA ILE A 306 -21.19 -6.01 -6.82
C ILE A 306 -19.72 -6.13 -7.25
N SER A 307 -18.96 -7.06 -6.66
CA SER A 307 -17.56 -7.28 -7.06
C SER A 307 -17.42 -7.85 -8.48
N HIS A 308 -18.43 -8.57 -8.98
CA HIS A 308 -18.47 -9.07 -10.36
C HIS A 308 -18.84 -7.98 -11.37
N LYS A 309 -19.32 -6.82 -10.92
CA LYS A 309 -19.58 -5.65 -11.77
C LYS A 309 -18.36 -4.73 -11.91
N GLU A 310 -17.31 -4.98 -11.14
CA GLU A 310 -16.07 -4.22 -11.23
C GLU A 310 -15.29 -4.58 -12.49
N LYS A 311 -14.87 -3.54 -13.24
CA LYS A 311 -14.18 -3.71 -14.52
C LYS A 311 -12.90 -4.56 -14.37
N GLY A 312 -12.14 -4.37 -13.29
CA GLY A 312 -10.94 -5.15 -13.02
C GLY A 312 -11.20 -6.65 -12.89
N TRP A 313 -12.37 -7.06 -12.35
CA TRP A 313 -12.76 -8.47 -12.33
C TRP A 313 -13.25 -8.93 -13.70
N ILE A 314 -14.11 -8.16 -14.37
CA ILE A 314 -14.69 -8.51 -15.68
C ILE A 314 -13.58 -8.79 -16.70
N ASP A 315 -12.56 -7.94 -16.77
CA ASP A 315 -11.51 -8.04 -17.78
C ASP A 315 -10.50 -9.18 -17.49
N ASN A 316 -10.43 -9.70 -16.26
CA ASN A 316 -9.39 -10.63 -15.83
C ASN A 316 -9.90 -12.01 -15.35
N HIS A 317 -11.21 -12.22 -15.15
CA HIS A 317 -11.72 -13.43 -14.48
C HIS A 317 -11.56 -14.71 -15.31
N GLU A 318 -11.62 -14.64 -16.64
CA GLU A 318 -11.45 -15.82 -17.49
C GLU A 318 -10.05 -16.43 -17.38
N SER A 319 -9.04 -15.56 -17.35
CA SER A 319 -7.64 -15.96 -17.18
C SER A 319 -7.22 -16.19 -15.72
N LYS A 320 -8.08 -15.86 -14.76
CA LYS A 320 -7.74 -15.74 -13.33
C LYS A 320 -6.53 -14.84 -13.09
N GLY A 321 -6.42 -13.79 -13.94
CA GLY A 321 -5.28 -12.87 -13.98
C GLY A 321 -5.19 -11.96 -12.78
N LEU A 322 -4.03 -11.31 -12.64
CA LEU A 322 -3.82 -10.24 -11.67
C LEU A 322 -4.60 -8.99 -12.13
N ILE A 323 -5.14 -8.26 -11.16
CA ILE A 323 -5.88 -7.03 -11.40
C ILE A 323 -4.95 -5.84 -11.17
N GLU A 324 -4.75 -5.01 -12.20
CA GLU A 324 -4.03 -3.76 -12.06
C GLU A 324 -4.80 -2.76 -11.19
N TYR A 325 -4.10 -2.05 -10.33
CA TYR A 325 -4.73 -1.04 -9.48
C TYR A 325 -5.30 0.15 -10.25
N GLY A 326 -4.90 0.36 -11.50
CA GLY A 326 -5.51 1.34 -12.39
C GLY A 326 -7.02 1.20 -12.54
N TYR A 327 -7.57 -0.02 -12.41
CA TYR A 327 -9.01 -0.27 -12.38
C TYR A 327 -9.73 0.36 -11.18
N ALA A 328 -9.00 0.79 -10.16
CA ALA A 328 -9.57 1.50 -9.00
C ALA A 328 -10.31 2.78 -9.41
N PHE A 329 -9.86 3.45 -10.47
CA PHE A 329 -10.52 4.65 -10.96
C PHE A 329 -11.92 4.39 -11.53
N ASP A 330 -12.23 3.15 -11.88
CA ASP A 330 -13.53 2.69 -12.40
C ASP A 330 -14.38 1.95 -11.35
N LEU A 331 -13.97 1.96 -10.06
CA LEU A 331 -14.76 1.32 -8.98
C LEU A 331 -16.19 1.86 -8.95
N LYS A 332 -17.16 0.93 -8.90
CA LYS A 332 -18.60 1.21 -8.93
C LYS A 332 -19.27 1.06 -7.56
N ALA A 333 -18.73 0.19 -6.71
CA ALA A 333 -19.39 -0.15 -5.44
C ALA A 333 -19.13 0.88 -4.33
N ILE A 334 -18.09 1.71 -4.44
CA ILE A 334 -17.66 2.62 -3.40
C ILE A 334 -16.95 3.86 -3.98
#